data_d8f1a6779b2ab3eb1738cbd4e12a7e1c
#
_entry.id   d8f1a6779b2ab3eb1738cbd4e12a7e1c
#
_cell.length_a   1.000
_cell.length_b   1.000
_cell.length_c   1.000
_cell.angle_alpha   90.00
_cell.angle_beta   90.00
_cell.angle_gamma   90.00
#
_symmetry.space_group_name_H-M   'P 1'
#
loop_
_entity.id
_entity.type
_entity.pdbx_description
1 polymer ?
#
loop_
_entity_poly.entity_id
_entity_poly.type
_entity_poly.pdbx_seq_one_letter_code
_entity_poly.pdbx_strand_id
1 'polypeptide(L)'
;MKRCDHSPVWAELKAHFASQAQAFDIREAFAADAGRFQALSFEAPEVFADLSKNRIDGTSLALLLKLAQDCGIEAQRDALLAGEPVNHTEGRAVLHTALRAPKGAASPFNADVHASLDAMLAFAEGVRGGARGEITDVVHIGIGGSDLGPAMVVQALQAFGKPGLRLHFVSNVDGHDIAPVLKSLDHRHTLFVVASKTFTTQETLANAQTAKAWFLAAGGTDVARHFVATSSNTTAAAAFGIDTAFGFWDWVGGRYSLWSVIGLPIAIAIGADNFRALLAGAHAMDEHFAAAPLARNVPVLLALIDVWYRNFHGFTSRSVAPYHQGLRRLPAYLQQLEMESNGKGVDRDGQALGFGTSPVVWGEAGTNGQHAYFQMLHQGTDVIPVEFIAVKRPNHGHGGEVGALLLDQHRKLLANCLAQSQALMQGKSAAEARTEKAPTASASLDPEVLARHRSFPGNRPSTTLLLDALTPRSLGALIALYEHRVFVMGALWGINSFDQWGVELGKALCNRLLPRLESGDAKGLDASTAGLLARLLA
;
A
#
# COMPACT_ATOMS: atom_id res chain seq x y z
N MET A 1 18.72 15.31 13.94
CA MET A 1 17.25 15.17 14.04
C MET A 1 16.88 14.65 15.42
N LYS A 2 15.79 15.14 16.01
CA LYS A 2 15.36 14.72 17.35
C LYS A 2 14.36 13.58 17.22
N ARG A 3 14.64 12.44 17.84
CA ARG A 3 13.73 11.29 17.91
C ARG A 3 12.56 11.60 18.87
N CYS A 4 11.37 11.14 18.58
CA CYS A 4 10.15 11.52 19.30
C CYS A 4 10.23 11.29 20.83
N ASP A 5 10.83 10.19 21.29
CA ASP A 5 10.96 9.87 22.72
C ASP A 5 12.02 10.72 23.46
N HIS A 6 12.88 11.45 22.72
CA HIS A 6 13.80 12.44 23.27
C HIS A 6 13.17 13.85 23.38
N SER A 7 11.94 14.02 22.89
CA SER A 7 11.18 15.26 23.05
C SER A 7 10.56 15.35 24.45
N PRO A 8 10.60 16.50 25.13
CA PRO A 8 9.84 16.70 26.36
C PRO A 8 8.31 16.53 26.13
N VAL A 9 7.83 16.81 24.91
CA VAL A 9 6.43 16.64 24.53
C VAL A 9 6.00 15.17 24.61
N TRP A 10 6.90 14.22 24.42
CA TRP A 10 6.62 12.79 24.59
C TRP A 10 6.20 12.45 26.03
N ALA A 11 6.86 13.07 27.03
CA ALA A 11 6.47 12.91 28.43
C ALA A 11 5.13 13.61 28.73
N GLU A 12 4.88 14.78 28.13
CA GLU A 12 3.59 15.48 28.22
C GLU A 12 2.45 14.60 27.65
N LEU A 13 2.65 13.98 26.48
CA LEU A 13 1.71 13.04 25.87
C LEU A 13 1.44 11.82 26.73
N LYS A 14 2.49 11.22 27.33
CA LYS A 14 2.32 10.09 28.27
C LYS A 14 1.50 10.49 29.49
N ALA A 15 1.77 11.65 30.06
CA ALA A 15 1.02 12.15 31.23
C ALA A 15 -0.45 12.43 30.87
N HIS A 16 -0.70 13.09 29.74
CA HIS A 16 -2.05 13.33 29.23
C HIS A 16 -2.80 12.02 28.94
N PHE A 17 -2.13 11.06 28.29
CA PHE A 17 -2.72 9.73 28.02
C PHE A 17 -3.15 9.05 29.33
N ALA A 18 -2.25 8.96 30.31
CA ALA A 18 -2.52 8.28 31.57
C ALA A 18 -3.62 8.96 32.40
N SER A 19 -3.71 10.29 32.36
CA SER A 19 -4.67 11.05 33.19
C SER A 19 -6.05 11.20 32.54
N GLN A 20 -6.16 11.25 31.23
CA GLN A 20 -7.40 11.61 30.52
C GLN A 20 -7.67 10.76 29.28
N ALA A 21 -6.70 10.69 28.32
CA ALA A 21 -6.99 10.19 26.99
C ALA A 21 -7.15 8.66 26.91
N GLN A 22 -6.63 7.90 27.87
CA GLN A 22 -6.85 6.45 27.94
C GLN A 22 -8.34 6.09 28.07
N ALA A 23 -9.08 6.88 28.85
CA ALA A 23 -10.52 6.69 29.07
C ALA A 23 -11.40 7.39 28.03
N PHE A 24 -10.81 8.03 27.00
CA PHE A 24 -11.55 8.80 26.00
C PHE A 24 -12.60 7.95 25.29
N ASP A 25 -13.84 8.44 25.28
CA ASP A 25 -14.95 7.82 24.57
C ASP A 25 -15.43 8.72 23.40
N ILE A 26 -15.36 8.16 22.19
CA ILE A 26 -15.76 8.86 20.95
C ILE A 26 -17.24 9.26 21.00
N ARG A 27 -18.10 8.45 21.64
CA ARG A 27 -19.54 8.68 21.75
C ARG A 27 -19.84 9.93 22.61
N GLU A 28 -19.16 10.01 23.74
CA GLU A 28 -19.25 11.16 24.65
C GLU A 28 -18.71 12.43 23.98
N ALA A 29 -17.61 12.31 23.23
CA ALA A 29 -17.03 13.42 22.50
C ALA A 29 -18.00 13.99 21.44
N PHE A 30 -18.74 13.14 20.71
CA PHE A 30 -19.78 13.60 19.77
C PHE A 30 -21.00 14.17 20.50
N ALA A 31 -21.37 13.64 21.66
CA ALA A 31 -22.47 14.18 22.46
C ALA A 31 -22.14 15.56 23.06
N ALA A 32 -20.87 15.78 23.41
CA ALA A 32 -20.40 17.05 23.99
C ALA A 32 -20.13 18.13 22.93
N ASP A 33 -19.77 17.75 21.70
CA ASP A 33 -19.41 18.70 20.64
C ASP A 33 -20.05 18.31 19.29
N ALA A 34 -21.11 19.01 18.94
CA ALA A 34 -21.79 18.87 17.64
C ALA A 34 -20.90 19.31 16.46
N GLY A 35 -19.87 20.11 16.70
CA GLY A 35 -18.91 20.58 15.69
C GLY A 35 -17.74 19.62 15.47
N ARG A 36 -17.65 18.50 16.21
CA ARG A 36 -16.52 17.59 16.15
C ARG A 36 -16.21 17.06 14.74
N PHE A 37 -17.24 16.74 13.95
CA PHE A 37 -17.05 16.32 12.56
C PHE A 37 -16.34 17.40 11.74
N GLN A 38 -16.81 18.64 11.79
CA GLN A 38 -16.24 19.77 11.07
C GLN A 38 -14.79 20.08 11.52
N ALA A 39 -14.55 19.99 12.85
CA ALA A 39 -13.25 20.27 13.44
C ALA A 39 -12.17 19.21 13.06
N LEU A 40 -12.58 17.98 12.80
CA LEU A 40 -11.71 16.85 12.52
C LEU A 40 -11.88 16.29 11.10
N SER A 41 -12.40 17.09 10.19
CA SER A 41 -12.49 16.79 8.76
C SER A 41 -11.55 17.69 7.97
N PHE A 42 -10.85 17.10 6.99
CA PHE A 42 -9.80 17.79 6.25
C PHE A 42 -9.88 17.47 4.76
N GLU A 43 -9.61 18.48 3.94
CA GLU A 43 -9.47 18.33 2.49
C GLU A 43 -8.00 18.23 2.12
N ALA A 44 -7.71 17.29 1.24
CA ALA A 44 -6.45 17.18 0.51
C ALA A 44 -6.77 16.98 -0.98
N PRO A 45 -5.81 17.14 -1.90
CA PRO A 45 -6.07 16.90 -3.31
C PRO A 45 -6.69 15.51 -3.54
N GLU A 46 -7.88 15.49 -4.15
CA GLU A 46 -8.68 14.29 -4.50
C GLU A 46 -9.15 13.44 -3.30
N VAL A 47 -8.86 13.82 -2.04
CA VAL A 47 -9.17 13.03 -0.84
C VAL A 47 -9.77 13.92 0.24
N PHE A 48 -10.98 13.57 0.69
CA PHE A 48 -11.54 14.08 1.94
C PHE A 48 -11.25 13.07 3.06
N ALA A 49 -10.76 13.55 4.21
CA ALA A 49 -10.40 12.73 5.37
C ALA A 49 -11.26 13.10 6.58
N ASP A 50 -12.06 12.15 7.06
CA ASP A 50 -12.80 12.26 8.32
C ASP A 50 -12.02 11.53 9.43
N LEU A 51 -11.48 12.30 10.36
CA LEU A 51 -10.75 11.82 11.54
C LEU A 51 -11.61 11.87 12.81
N SER A 52 -12.87 12.28 12.72
CA SER A 52 -13.73 12.57 13.87
C SER A 52 -14.04 11.35 14.74
N LYS A 53 -13.98 10.14 14.16
CA LYS A 53 -14.19 8.87 14.90
C LYS A 53 -12.89 8.26 15.43
N ASN A 54 -11.83 9.04 15.60
CA ASN A 54 -10.61 8.60 16.28
C ASN A 54 -10.66 8.94 17.77
N ARG A 55 -9.94 8.16 18.60
CA ARG A 55 -9.78 8.42 20.03
C ARG A 55 -8.75 9.54 20.24
N ILE A 56 -9.16 10.74 19.86
CA ILE A 56 -8.32 11.93 19.94
C ILE A 56 -9.16 13.13 20.36
N ASP A 57 -8.70 13.87 21.35
CA ASP A 57 -9.24 15.16 21.77
C ASP A 57 -8.37 16.32 21.29
N GLY A 58 -8.80 17.53 21.54
CA GLY A 58 -8.07 18.74 21.14
C GLY A 58 -6.69 18.85 21.78
N THR A 59 -6.55 18.39 23.04
CA THR A 59 -5.27 18.40 23.77
C THR A 59 -4.29 17.38 23.17
N SER A 60 -4.76 16.17 22.92
CA SER A 60 -3.95 15.12 22.25
C SER A 60 -3.46 15.60 20.89
N LEU A 61 -4.35 16.18 20.08
CA LEU A 61 -3.98 16.69 18.75
C LEU A 61 -2.97 17.85 18.83
N ALA A 62 -3.17 18.80 19.75
CA ALA A 62 -2.24 19.91 19.95
C ALA A 62 -0.84 19.43 20.40
N LEU A 63 -0.77 18.46 21.31
CA LEU A 63 0.48 17.88 21.76
C LEU A 63 1.18 17.07 20.63
N LEU A 64 0.42 16.33 19.83
CA LEU A 64 0.97 15.59 18.68
C LEU A 64 1.54 16.54 17.62
N LEU A 65 0.87 17.65 17.34
CA LEU A 65 1.37 18.69 16.44
C LEU A 65 2.64 19.34 17.01
N LYS A 66 2.66 19.63 18.33
CA LYS A 66 3.86 20.13 19.02
C LYS A 66 5.01 19.12 18.95
N LEU A 67 4.73 17.81 19.07
CA LEU A 67 5.72 16.75 18.88
C LEU A 67 6.31 16.78 17.46
N ALA A 68 5.47 16.90 16.43
CA ALA A 68 5.91 16.99 15.05
C ALA A 68 6.85 18.19 14.82
N GLN A 69 6.51 19.35 15.37
CA GLN A 69 7.34 20.56 15.32
C GLN A 69 8.69 20.34 16.05
N ASP A 70 8.67 19.80 17.26
CA ASP A 70 9.86 19.56 18.07
C ASP A 70 10.79 18.49 17.45
N CYS A 71 10.25 17.52 16.73
CA CYS A 71 11.01 16.56 15.92
C CYS A 71 11.48 17.13 14.58
N GLY A 72 11.10 18.34 14.21
CA GLY A 72 11.53 19.02 12.99
C GLY A 72 10.98 18.36 11.71
N ILE A 73 9.70 17.92 11.72
CA ILE A 73 9.09 17.24 10.56
C ILE A 73 9.14 18.12 9.30
N GLU A 74 8.96 19.44 9.42
CA GLU A 74 9.03 20.34 8.26
C GLU A 74 10.42 20.35 7.64
N ALA A 75 11.49 20.47 8.44
CA ALA A 75 12.86 20.41 7.95
C ALA A 75 13.21 19.05 7.32
N GLN A 76 12.71 17.95 7.89
CA GLN A 76 12.91 16.60 7.33
C GLN A 76 12.16 16.40 6.00
N ARG A 77 10.95 16.95 5.90
CA ARG A 77 10.17 17.00 4.66
C ARG A 77 10.93 17.79 3.58
N ASP A 78 11.41 18.96 3.94
CA ASP A 78 12.11 19.84 3.01
C ASP A 78 13.42 19.19 2.52
N ALA A 79 14.17 18.50 3.39
CA ALA A 79 15.34 17.70 3.04
C ALA A 79 15.01 16.55 2.06
N LEU A 80 13.90 15.84 2.30
CA LEU A 80 13.41 14.79 1.38
C LEU A 80 13.11 15.36 -0.01
N LEU A 81 12.34 16.45 -0.06
CA LEU A 81 11.91 17.08 -1.31
C LEU A 81 13.09 17.74 -2.06
N ALA A 82 14.08 18.25 -1.33
CA ALA A 82 15.31 18.80 -1.91
C ALA A 82 16.26 17.72 -2.44
N GLY A 83 16.03 16.45 -2.15
CA GLY A 83 16.89 15.36 -2.59
C GLY A 83 18.16 15.20 -1.76
N GLU A 84 18.13 15.62 -0.49
CA GLU A 84 19.22 15.29 0.43
C GLU A 84 19.30 13.77 0.65
N PRO A 85 20.47 13.22 1.04
CA PRO A 85 20.67 11.78 1.21
C PRO A 85 19.98 11.25 2.48
N VAL A 86 18.62 11.34 2.54
CA VAL A 86 17.82 10.93 3.70
C VAL A 86 17.82 9.41 3.93
N ASN A 87 18.15 8.61 2.93
CA ASN A 87 18.49 7.18 3.09
C ASN A 87 19.97 7.05 3.49
N HIS A 88 20.26 7.30 4.75
CA HIS A 88 21.62 7.45 5.25
C HIS A 88 22.40 6.12 5.31
N THR A 89 21.75 4.95 5.48
CA THR A 89 22.43 3.64 5.52
C THR A 89 22.96 3.21 4.16
N GLU A 90 22.40 3.74 3.07
CA GLU A 90 22.86 3.52 1.70
C GLU A 90 23.49 4.77 1.07
N GLY A 91 23.52 5.92 1.77
CA GLY A 91 24.08 7.19 1.28
C GLY A 91 23.35 7.75 0.06
N ARG A 92 22.02 7.58 -0.04
CA ARG A 92 21.24 7.94 -1.23
C ARG A 92 20.19 8.98 -0.94
N ALA A 93 19.91 9.81 -1.93
CA ALA A 93 18.68 10.59 -2.00
C ALA A 93 17.45 9.67 -2.15
N VAL A 94 16.28 10.19 -1.85
CA VAL A 94 14.99 9.51 -2.04
C VAL A 94 14.08 10.46 -2.80
N LEU A 95 14.01 10.30 -4.11
CA LEU A 95 13.39 11.26 -5.03
C LEU A 95 12.23 10.67 -5.85
N HIS A 96 11.46 9.75 -5.26
CA HIS A 96 10.25 9.26 -5.93
C HIS A 96 9.27 10.40 -6.27
N THR A 97 9.29 11.52 -5.56
CA THR A 97 8.53 12.74 -5.87
C THR A 97 8.98 13.40 -7.19
N ALA A 98 10.28 13.33 -7.53
CA ALA A 98 10.80 13.87 -8.79
C ALA A 98 10.27 13.11 -10.02
N LEU A 99 9.89 11.82 -9.87
CA LEU A 99 9.30 11.02 -10.96
C LEU A 99 7.93 11.53 -11.43
N ARG A 100 7.24 12.29 -10.59
CA ARG A 100 5.89 12.79 -10.83
C ARG A 100 5.79 14.32 -10.88
N ALA A 101 6.91 15.00 -10.70
CA ALA A 101 7.00 16.44 -10.88
C ALA A 101 6.73 16.83 -12.34
N PRO A 102 6.05 17.98 -12.61
CA PRO A 102 5.74 18.40 -13.98
C PRO A 102 7.01 18.73 -14.77
N LYS A 103 6.89 18.67 -16.09
CA LYS A 103 7.99 19.01 -16.99
C LYS A 103 8.39 20.48 -16.78
N GLY A 104 9.68 20.71 -16.59
CA GLY A 104 10.24 22.04 -16.29
C GLY A 104 10.27 22.39 -14.79
N ALA A 105 9.87 21.49 -13.89
CA ALA A 105 10.06 21.68 -12.46
C ALA A 105 11.55 21.81 -12.12
N ALA A 106 11.86 22.62 -11.11
CA ALA A 106 13.22 22.87 -10.65
C ALA A 106 13.81 21.63 -9.96
N SER A 107 14.40 20.74 -10.74
CA SER A 107 15.11 19.55 -10.27
C SER A 107 16.22 19.20 -11.26
N PRO A 108 17.43 18.84 -10.82
CA PRO A 108 18.52 18.43 -11.71
C PRO A 108 18.17 17.16 -12.53
N PHE A 109 17.20 16.35 -12.08
CA PHE A 109 16.80 15.10 -12.73
C PHE A 109 15.58 15.27 -13.64
N ASN A 110 14.92 16.45 -13.68
CA ASN A 110 13.63 16.63 -14.37
C ASN A 110 13.72 16.31 -15.87
N ALA A 111 14.76 16.75 -16.55
CA ALA A 111 14.95 16.49 -17.99
C ALA A 111 15.08 14.98 -18.27
N ASP A 112 15.92 14.27 -17.50
CA ASP A 112 16.16 12.84 -17.68
C ASP A 112 14.94 12.02 -17.31
N VAL A 113 14.23 12.39 -16.23
CA VAL A 113 12.97 11.75 -15.82
C VAL A 113 11.94 11.84 -16.94
N HIS A 114 11.76 13.04 -17.51
CA HIS A 114 10.79 13.23 -18.60
C HIS A 114 11.22 12.55 -19.90
N ALA A 115 12.51 12.51 -20.22
CA ALA A 115 13.01 11.75 -21.36
C ALA A 115 12.72 10.24 -21.22
N SER A 116 12.99 9.67 -20.04
CA SER A 116 12.68 8.27 -19.73
C SER A 116 11.17 7.99 -19.75
N LEU A 117 10.38 8.87 -19.16
CA LEU A 117 8.92 8.78 -19.13
C LEU A 117 8.34 8.85 -20.57
N ASP A 118 8.78 9.82 -21.37
CA ASP A 118 8.32 10.00 -22.74
C ASP A 118 8.64 8.76 -23.61
N ALA A 119 9.85 8.19 -23.47
CA ALA A 119 10.25 6.97 -24.15
C ALA A 119 9.39 5.75 -23.73
N MET A 120 9.16 5.57 -22.43
CA MET A 120 8.31 4.51 -21.90
C MET A 120 6.87 4.64 -22.40
N LEU A 121 6.31 5.84 -22.37
CA LEU A 121 4.94 6.10 -22.81
C LEU A 121 4.78 5.92 -24.31
N ALA A 122 5.76 6.35 -25.12
CA ALA A 122 5.77 6.08 -26.56
C ALA A 122 5.79 4.57 -26.87
N PHE A 123 6.58 3.79 -26.12
CA PHE A 123 6.56 2.33 -26.23
C PHE A 123 5.19 1.76 -25.85
N ALA A 124 4.61 2.19 -24.74
CA ALA A 124 3.30 1.73 -24.29
C ALA A 124 2.20 2.01 -25.33
N GLU A 125 2.19 3.21 -25.91
CA GLU A 125 1.26 3.56 -26.99
C GLU A 125 1.55 2.77 -28.28
N GLY A 126 2.80 2.48 -28.58
CA GLY A 126 3.18 1.60 -29.69
C GLY A 126 2.62 0.18 -29.53
N VAL A 127 2.67 -0.39 -28.30
CA VAL A 127 2.04 -1.69 -27.99
C VAL A 127 0.52 -1.59 -28.15
N ARG A 128 -0.09 -0.56 -27.60
CA ARG A 128 -1.54 -0.31 -27.70
C ARG A 128 -2.01 -0.07 -29.14
N GLY A 129 -1.20 0.59 -29.95
CA GLY A 129 -1.48 0.92 -31.35
C GLY A 129 -1.11 -0.18 -32.37
N GLY A 130 -0.53 -1.30 -31.90
CA GLY A 130 -0.16 -2.42 -32.79
C GLY A 130 1.19 -2.27 -33.48
N ALA A 131 2.03 -1.31 -33.10
CA ALA A 131 3.36 -1.13 -33.70
C ALA A 131 4.29 -2.36 -33.48
N ARG A 132 3.98 -3.21 -32.52
CA ARG A 132 4.68 -4.50 -32.27
C ARG A 132 3.85 -5.72 -32.73
N GLY A 133 2.86 -5.53 -33.59
CA GLY A 133 1.83 -6.50 -33.93
C GLY A 133 0.65 -6.45 -32.96
N GLU A 134 -0.33 -7.30 -33.20
CA GLU A 134 -1.50 -7.40 -32.34
C GLU A 134 -1.12 -8.09 -31.02
N ILE A 135 -0.88 -7.30 -29.97
CA ILE A 135 -0.66 -7.80 -28.61
C ILE A 135 -1.98 -7.79 -27.86
N THR A 136 -2.44 -8.96 -27.43
CA THR A 136 -3.65 -9.16 -26.63
C THR A 136 -3.34 -9.46 -25.16
N ASP A 137 -2.13 -9.94 -24.89
CA ASP A 137 -1.71 -10.34 -23.55
C ASP A 137 -0.36 -9.73 -23.19
N VAL A 138 -0.28 -9.14 -22.02
CA VAL A 138 0.96 -8.63 -21.43
C VAL A 138 1.21 -9.36 -20.12
N VAL A 139 2.33 -10.06 -20.03
CA VAL A 139 2.76 -10.76 -18.82
C VAL A 139 3.85 -9.95 -18.15
N HIS A 140 3.53 -9.37 -17.01
CA HIS A 140 4.48 -8.65 -16.18
C HIS A 140 5.12 -9.59 -15.17
N ILE A 141 6.44 -9.73 -15.24
CA ILE A 141 7.24 -10.61 -14.38
C ILE A 141 8.10 -9.72 -13.47
N GLY A 142 7.76 -9.67 -12.19
CA GLY A 142 8.46 -8.86 -11.19
C GLY A 142 8.01 -9.27 -9.80
N ILE A 143 8.77 -8.93 -8.76
CA ILE A 143 8.44 -9.26 -7.37
C ILE A 143 8.58 -8.05 -6.44
N GLY A 144 7.87 -8.03 -5.33
CA GLY A 144 7.90 -6.96 -4.35
C GLY A 144 7.47 -5.62 -4.94
N GLY A 145 8.32 -4.59 -4.89
CA GLY A 145 8.01 -3.26 -5.44
C GLY A 145 7.82 -3.25 -6.96
N SER A 146 8.37 -4.24 -7.68
CA SER A 146 8.16 -4.40 -9.11
C SER A 146 6.84 -5.12 -9.46
N ASP A 147 6.09 -5.64 -8.48
CA ASP A 147 4.79 -6.29 -8.68
C ASP A 147 3.64 -5.55 -8.00
N LEU A 148 3.74 -5.37 -6.67
CA LEU A 148 2.60 -4.97 -5.82
C LEU A 148 1.96 -3.64 -6.27
N GLY A 149 2.79 -2.62 -6.56
CA GLY A 149 2.32 -1.32 -7.05
C GLY A 149 1.64 -1.43 -8.41
N PRO A 150 2.34 -1.91 -9.44
CA PRO A 150 1.76 -2.09 -10.77
C PRO A 150 0.48 -2.94 -10.80
N ALA A 151 0.47 -4.09 -10.12
CA ALA A 151 -0.70 -4.97 -10.07
C ALA A 151 -1.90 -4.32 -9.36
N MET A 152 -1.65 -3.59 -8.28
CA MET A 152 -2.70 -2.84 -7.56
C MET A 152 -3.29 -1.75 -8.44
N VAL A 153 -2.46 -0.93 -9.11
CA VAL A 153 -2.91 0.18 -9.95
C VAL A 153 -3.67 -0.31 -11.20
N VAL A 154 -3.16 -1.33 -11.90
CA VAL A 154 -3.85 -1.91 -13.06
C VAL A 154 -5.23 -2.43 -12.68
N GLN A 155 -5.34 -3.11 -11.54
CA GLN A 155 -6.63 -3.58 -11.06
C GLN A 155 -7.55 -2.43 -10.64
N ALA A 156 -7.04 -1.42 -9.95
CA ALA A 156 -7.83 -0.28 -9.49
C ALA A 156 -8.40 0.53 -10.67
N LEU A 157 -7.64 0.64 -11.75
CA LEU A 157 -7.97 1.43 -12.93
C LEU A 157 -8.47 0.58 -14.12
N GLN A 158 -8.99 -0.60 -13.87
CA GLN A 158 -9.50 -1.50 -14.93
C GLN A 158 -10.55 -0.81 -15.83
N ALA A 159 -11.35 0.12 -15.30
CA ALA A 159 -12.32 0.88 -16.07
C ALA A 159 -11.69 1.80 -17.15
N PHE A 160 -10.40 2.10 -17.02
CA PHE A 160 -9.61 2.90 -17.98
C PHE A 160 -8.76 2.01 -18.92
N GLY A 161 -8.88 0.69 -18.79
CA GLY A 161 -8.13 -0.28 -19.56
C GLY A 161 -8.54 -0.30 -21.03
N LYS A 162 -7.60 -0.69 -21.90
CA LYS A 162 -7.90 -0.92 -23.32
C LYS A 162 -8.72 -2.22 -23.48
N PRO A 163 -9.90 -2.19 -24.09
CA PRO A 163 -10.66 -3.41 -24.42
C PRO A 163 -9.82 -4.40 -25.23
N GLY A 164 -9.91 -5.69 -24.90
CA GLY A 164 -9.19 -6.76 -25.60
C GLY A 164 -7.72 -6.94 -25.18
N LEU A 165 -7.17 -6.07 -24.31
CA LEU A 165 -5.82 -6.21 -23.76
C LEU A 165 -5.90 -6.75 -22.32
N ARG A 166 -5.23 -7.87 -22.07
CA ARG A 166 -5.19 -8.53 -20.77
C ARG A 166 -3.82 -8.38 -20.12
N LEU A 167 -3.79 -8.01 -18.86
CA LEU A 167 -2.57 -7.91 -18.05
C LEU A 167 -2.53 -9.10 -17.09
N HIS A 168 -1.40 -9.81 -17.08
CA HIS A 168 -1.09 -10.92 -16.18
C HIS A 168 0.11 -10.50 -15.33
N PHE A 169 0.07 -10.79 -14.04
CA PHE A 169 1.15 -10.50 -13.10
C PHE A 169 1.68 -11.81 -12.55
N VAL A 170 2.97 -12.05 -12.71
CA VAL A 170 3.70 -13.23 -12.26
C VAL A 170 4.82 -12.78 -11.35
N SER A 171 4.76 -13.14 -10.09
CA SER A 171 5.70 -12.67 -9.07
C SER A 171 6.36 -13.78 -8.27
N ASN A 172 5.65 -14.88 -7.99
CA ASN A 172 6.16 -15.96 -7.17
C ASN A 172 7.07 -16.88 -7.98
N VAL A 173 8.14 -17.39 -7.33
CA VAL A 173 9.02 -18.42 -7.91
C VAL A 173 8.32 -19.79 -8.01
N ASP A 174 7.22 -19.98 -7.30
CA ASP A 174 6.38 -21.17 -7.43
C ASP A 174 5.84 -21.29 -8.84
N GLY A 175 6.16 -22.38 -9.54
CA GLY A 175 5.69 -22.65 -10.89
C GLY A 175 4.17 -22.64 -11.06
N HIS A 176 3.39 -22.79 -9.96
CA HIS A 176 1.93 -22.66 -9.97
C HIS A 176 1.45 -21.23 -10.23
N ASP A 177 2.32 -20.22 -10.14
CA ASP A 177 2.00 -18.84 -10.51
C ASP A 177 2.08 -18.64 -12.03
N ILE A 178 3.19 -19.02 -12.66
CA ILE A 178 3.42 -18.79 -14.10
C ILE A 178 2.74 -19.84 -14.99
N ALA A 179 2.70 -21.11 -14.61
CA ALA A 179 2.25 -22.18 -15.49
C ALA A 179 0.78 -22.05 -15.96
N PRO A 180 -0.20 -21.67 -15.11
CA PRO A 180 -1.57 -21.42 -15.56
C PRO A 180 -1.68 -20.24 -16.53
N VAL A 181 -0.87 -19.20 -16.33
CA VAL A 181 -0.82 -18.04 -17.22
C VAL A 181 -0.36 -18.48 -18.60
N LEU A 182 0.78 -19.15 -18.73
CA LEU A 182 1.34 -19.61 -20.00
C LEU A 182 0.38 -20.52 -20.78
N LYS A 183 -0.40 -21.34 -20.10
CA LYS A 183 -1.42 -22.22 -20.72
C LYS A 183 -2.49 -21.46 -21.50
N SER A 184 -2.80 -20.24 -21.10
CA SER A 184 -3.87 -19.43 -21.68
C SER A 184 -3.42 -18.50 -22.80
N LEU A 185 -2.10 -18.46 -23.11
CA LEU A 185 -1.49 -17.49 -24.00
C LEU A 185 -1.25 -18.02 -25.42
N ASP A 186 -1.30 -17.11 -26.40
CA ASP A 186 -0.74 -17.30 -27.72
C ASP A 186 0.58 -16.51 -27.81
N HIS A 187 1.70 -17.22 -28.05
CA HIS A 187 3.03 -16.62 -28.11
C HIS A 187 3.15 -15.50 -29.14
N ARG A 188 2.34 -15.51 -30.21
CA ARG A 188 2.34 -14.48 -31.28
C ARG A 188 1.75 -13.15 -30.82
N HIS A 189 0.87 -13.20 -29.82
CA HIS A 189 0.10 -12.06 -29.32
C HIS A 189 0.45 -11.69 -27.88
N THR A 190 1.56 -12.22 -27.36
CA THR A 190 2.00 -12.00 -25.96
C THR A 190 3.25 -11.15 -25.90
N LEU A 191 3.24 -10.15 -25.00
CA LEU A 191 4.42 -9.36 -24.62
C LEU A 191 4.79 -9.67 -23.16
N PHE A 192 6.06 -9.96 -22.90
CA PHE A 192 6.61 -10.15 -21.56
C PHE A 192 7.36 -8.89 -21.10
N VAL A 193 7.02 -8.36 -19.93
CA VAL A 193 7.71 -7.24 -19.28
C VAL A 193 8.49 -7.80 -18.09
N VAL A 194 9.83 -7.85 -18.20
CA VAL A 194 10.72 -8.34 -17.14
C VAL A 194 11.18 -7.18 -16.27
N ALA A 195 10.68 -7.10 -15.05
CA ALA A 195 10.88 -5.99 -14.13
C ALA A 195 11.81 -6.37 -12.98
N SER A 196 13.08 -5.95 -13.07
CA SER A 196 14.09 -6.14 -12.02
C SER A 196 15.15 -5.06 -12.09
N LYS A 197 15.29 -4.25 -11.04
CA LYS A 197 16.26 -3.13 -10.99
C LYS A 197 17.67 -3.57 -11.40
N THR A 198 18.15 -4.68 -10.84
CA THR A 198 19.51 -5.21 -11.07
C THR A 198 19.59 -6.28 -12.14
N PHE A 199 18.44 -6.79 -12.59
CA PHE A 199 18.34 -7.97 -13.46
C PHE A 199 19.04 -9.22 -12.88
N THR A 200 19.02 -9.34 -11.53
CA THR A 200 19.65 -10.46 -10.78
C THR A 200 18.70 -11.10 -9.78
N THR A 201 17.47 -10.60 -9.65
CA THR A 201 16.47 -11.14 -8.72
C THR A 201 16.10 -12.56 -9.13
N GLN A 202 16.37 -13.54 -8.25
CA GLN A 202 16.24 -14.96 -8.54
C GLN A 202 14.85 -15.35 -9.03
N GLU A 203 13.80 -14.91 -8.36
CA GLU A 203 12.39 -15.20 -8.69
C GLU A 203 12.02 -14.65 -10.08
N THR A 204 12.39 -13.39 -10.33
CA THR A 204 12.11 -12.74 -11.61
C THR A 204 12.83 -13.43 -12.76
N LEU A 205 14.13 -13.80 -12.58
CA LEU A 205 14.89 -14.48 -13.63
C LEU A 205 14.39 -15.89 -13.87
N ALA A 206 14.03 -16.66 -12.83
CA ALA A 206 13.47 -18.00 -12.98
C ALA A 206 12.16 -17.94 -13.82
N ASN A 207 11.25 -17.03 -13.49
CA ASN A 207 10.01 -16.86 -14.24
C ASN A 207 10.26 -16.35 -15.66
N ALA A 208 11.18 -15.41 -15.87
CA ALA A 208 11.55 -14.91 -17.19
C ALA A 208 12.16 -16.01 -18.08
N GLN A 209 13.04 -16.86 -17.52
CA GLN A 209 13.60 -18.01 -18.22
C GLN A 209 12.53 -19.02 -18.61
N THR A 210 11.60 -19.33 -17.70
CA THR A 210 10.44 -20.19 -17.97
C THR A 210 9.57 -19.63 -19.10
N ALA A 211 9.25 -18.33 -19.06
CA ALA A 211 8.49 -17.66 -20.10
C ALA A 211 9.21 -17.70 -21.45
N LYS A 212 10.53 -17.46 -21.49
CA LYS A 212 11.34 -17.53 -22.71
C LYS A 212 11.39 -18.94 -23.27
N ALA A 213 11.60 -19.95 -22.45
CA ALA A 213 11.60 -21.35 -22.87
C ALA A 213 10.24 -21.76 -23.46
N TRP A 214 9.13 -21.35 -22.81
CA TRP A 214 7.78 -21.56 -23.33
C TRP A 214 7.56 -20.87 -24.68
N PHE A 215 7.99 -19.60 -24.80
CA PHE A 215 7.85 -18.83 -26.04
C PHE A 215 8.55 -19.51 -27.22
N LEU A 216 9.79 -19.97 -27.02
CA LEU A 216 10.57 -20.67 -28.04
C LEU A 216 9.97 -22.04 -28.37
N ALA A 217 9.51 -22.81 -27.38
CA ALA A 217 8.88 -24.11 -27.56
C ALA A 217 7.54 -24.01 -28.32
N ALA A 218 6.82 -22.88 -28.17
CA ALA A 218 5.59 -22.60 -28.91
C ALA A 218 5.83 -22.14 -30.35
N GLY A 219 7.10 -22.05 -30.81
CA GLY A 219 7.48 -21.64 -32.16
C GLY A 219 7.84 -20.16 -32.31
N GLY A 220 7.97 -19.43 -31.22
CA GLY A 220 8.45 -18.05 -31.23
C GLY A 220 9.93 -17.98 -31.59
N THR A 221 10.33 -17.01 -32.41
CA THR A 221 11.71 -16.85 -32.91
C THR A 221 12.33 -15.51 -32.56
N ASP A 222 11.49 -14.47 -32.33
CA ASP A 222 11.93 -13.10 -32.11
C ASP A 222 11.69 -12.70 -30.65
N VAL A 223 12.65 -13.04 -29.79
CA VAL A 223 12.62 -12.68 -28.34
C VAL A 223 12.63 -11.16 -28.15
N ALA A 224 13.40 -10.41 -28.95
CA ALA A 224 13.51 -8.96 -28.83
C ALA A 224 12.19 -8.22 -29.09
N ARG A 225 11.32 -8.78 -29.91
CA ARG A 225 9.99 -8.24 -30.18
C ARG A 225 9.00 -8.50 -29.04
N HIS A 226 9.12 -9.65 -28.39
CA HIS A 226 8.13 -10.15 -27.41
C HIS A 226 8.56 -9.98 -25.96
N PHE A 227 9.79 -9.52 -25.71
CA PHE A 227 10.30 -9.26 -24.37
C PHE A 227 10.82 -7.83 -24.25
N VAL A 228 10.52 -7.16 -23.14
CA VAL A 228 11.01 -5.84 -22.78
C VAL A 228 11.45 -5.86 -21.32
N ALA A 229 12.50 -5.12 -20.96
CA ALA A 229 12.97 -5.03 -19.60
C ALA A 229 12.71 -3.64 -18.99
N THR A 230 12.37 -3.60 -17.72
CA THR A 230 12.47 -2.42 -16.87
C THR A 230 13.56 -2.66 -15.85
N SER A 231 14.79 -2.24 -16.19
CA SER A 231 16.01 -2.56 -15.46
C SER A 231 17.09 -1.52 -15.71
N SER A 232 17.88 -1.20 -14.68
CA SER A 232 19.10 -0.41 -14.82
C SER A 232 20.28 -1.20 -15.39
N ASN A 233 20.21 -2.54 -15.40
CA ASN A 233 21.22 -3.42 -15.96
C ASN A 233 20.90 -3.84 -17.39
N THR A 234 21.11 -2.92 -18.32
CA THR A 234 20.83 -3.13 -19.75
C THR A 234 21.71 -4.20 -20.37
N THR A 235 22.95 -4.38 -19.87
CA THR A 235 23.89 -5.43 -20.35
C THR A 235 23.34 -6.82 -20.06
N ALA A 236 22.83 -7.05 -18.85
CA ALA A 236 22.24 -8.35 -18.49
C ALA A 236 20.93 -8.60 -19.26
N ALA A 237 20.12 -7.57 -19.51
CA ALA A 237 18.92 -7.67 -20.32
C ALA A 237 19.26 -8.05 -21.78
N ALA A 238 20.27 -7.41 -22.38
CA ALA A 238 20.75 -7.74 -23.72
C ALA A 238 21.30 -9.19 -23.81
N ALA A 239 22.06 -9.64 -22.81
CA ALA A 239 22.54 -11.02 -22.74
C ALA A 239 21.37 -12.05 -22.63
N PHE A 240 20.24 -11.66 -22.06
CA PHE A 240 19.02 -12.47 -22.05
C PHE A 240 18.33 -12.51 -23.41
N GLY A 241 18.64 -11.58 -24.32
CA GLY A 241 18.02 -11.41 -25.66
C GLY A 241 16.94 -10.31 -25.71
N ILE A 242 16.99 -9.38 -24.79
CA ILE A 242 16.06 -8.23 -24.72
C ILE A 242 16.79 -6.99 -25.23
N ASP A 243 16.34 -6.45 -26.38
CA ASP A 243 16.94 -5.27 -26.99
C ASP A 243 16.33 -3.96 -26.47
N THR A 244 15.11 -4.00 -25.99
CA THR A 244 14.40 -2.84 -25.44
C THR A 244 14.42 -2.90 -23.92
N ALA A 245 15.18 -1.99 -23.29
CA ALA A 245 15.25 -1.89 -21.83
C ALA A 245 15.11 -0.44 -21.39
N PHE A 246 14.29 -0.21 -20.36
CA PHE A 246 14.09 1.09 -19.73
C PHE A 246 14.77 1.09 -18.36
N GLY A 247 15.73 2.01 -18.17
CA GLY A 247 16.45 2.19 -16.93
C GLY A 247 15.78 3.20 -15.99
N PHE A 248 16.13 3.11 -14.71
CA PHE A 248 15.76 4.08 -13.70
C PHE A 248 16.88 4.23 -12.64
N TRP A 249 16.78 5.24 -11.80
CA TRP A 249 17.88 5.71 -10.96
C TRP A 249 17.96 4.98 -9.61
N ASP A 250 19.15 5.04 -8.99
CA ASP A 250 19.40 4.41 -7.69
C ASP A 250 18.61 5.05 -6.54
N TRP A 251 18.27 6.32 -6.67
CA TRP A 251 17.44 7.04 -5.71
C TRP A 251 15.94 6.65 -5.75
N VAL A 252 15.55 5.74 -6.64
CA VAL A 252 14.21 5.14 -6.65
C VAL A 252 14.21 3.85 -5.84
N GLY A 253 13.60 3.87 -4.67
CA GLY A 253 13.35 2.67 -3.87
C GLY A 253 12.32 1.75 -4.50
N GLY A 254 12.47 0.41 -4.33
CA GLY A 254 11.59 -0.58 -4.97
C GLY A 254 10.10 -0.34 -4.70
N ARG A 255 9.70 -0.19 -3.45
CA ARG A 255 8.30 0.04 -3.03
C ARG A 255 7.73 1.42 -3.38
N TYR A 256 8.59 2.32 -3.88
CA TYR A 256 8.24 3.66 -4.38
C TYR A 256 8.38 3.77 -5.91
N SER A 257 8.60 2.65 -6.62
CA SER A 257 9.03 2.67 -8.02
C SER A 257 7.92 2.68 -9.06
N LEU A 258 6.65 2.52 -8.67
CA LEU A 258 5.53 2.45 -9.61
C LEU A 258 5.39 3.70 -10.52
N TRP A 259 5.95 4.83 -10.09
CA TRP A 259 5.97 6.10 -10.83
C TRP A 259 7.03 6.15 -11.93
N SER A 260 8.02 5.24 -11.86
CA SER A 260 9.14 5.10 -12.81
C SER A 260 8.74 4.20 -13.99
N VAL A 261 9.74 3.74 -14.74
CA VAL A 261 9.58 2.75 -15.81
C VAL A 261 9.04 1.39 -15.32
N ILE A 262 9.09 1.11 -14.03
CA ILE A 262 8.37 -0.03 -13.41
C ILE A 262 6.86 0.09 -13.64
N GLY A 263 6.34 1.28 -13.86
CA GLY A 263 4.94 1.54 -14.26
C GLY A 263 4.60 1.20 -15.72
N LEU A 264 5.51 0.64 -16.50
CA LEU A 264 5.25 0.28 -17.90
C LEU A 264 3.97 -0.57 -18.09
N PRO A 265 3.69 -1.62 -17.30
CA PRO A 265 2.44 -2.37 -17.44
C PRO A 265 1.20 -1.50 -17.14
N ILE A 266 1.31 -0.52 -16.25
CA ILE A 266 0.24 0.45 -15.98
C ILE A 266 0.01 1.30 -17.25
N ALA A 267 1.08 1.88 -17.81
CA ALA A 267 0.99 2.70 -19.01
C ALA A 267 0.40 1.92 -20.20
N ILE A 268 0.80 0.66 -20.38
CA ILE A 268 0.22 -0.23 -21.39
C ILE A 268 -1.27 -0.48 -21.13
N ALA A 269 -1.66 -0.69 -19.87
CA ALA A 269 -3.05 -0.95 -19.50
C ALA A 269 -3.96 0.26 -19.77
N ILE A 270 -3.61 1.43 -19.22
CA ILE A 270 -4.51 2.59 -19.16
C ILE A 270 -4.19 3.70 -20.18
N GLY A 271 -3.05 3.62 -20.87
CA GLY A 271 -2.59 4.62 -21.84
C GLY A 271 -1.81 5.77 -21.23
N ALA A 272 -1.11 6.50 -22.10
CA ALA A 272 -0.17 7.57 -21.71
C ALA A 272 -0.86 8.72 -20.94
N ASP A 273 -2.02 9.18 -21.41
CA ASP A 273 -2.73 10.31 -20.79
C ASP A 273 -3.19 9.96 -19.37
N ASN A 274 -3.73 8.76 -19.17
CA ASN A 274 -4.16 8.28 -17.87
C ASN A 274 -2.95 8.05 -16.92
N PHE A 275 -1.82 7.58 -17.44
CA PHE A 275 -0.60 7.47 -16.65
C PHE A 275 -0.09 8.85 -16.22
N ARG A 276 -0.10 9.85 -17.11
CA ARG A 276 0.22 11.23 -16.73
C ARG A 276 -0.76 11.80 -15.72
N ALA A 277 -2.05 11.49 -15.83
CA ALA A 277 -3.04 11.88 -14.83
C ALA A 277 -2.79 11.25 -13.45
N LEU A 278 -2.32 9.98 -13.41
CA LEU A 278 -1.88 9.31 -12.18
C LEU A 278 -0.71 10.06 -11.53
N LEU A 279 0.32 10.41 -12.31
CA LEU A 279 1.46 11.21 -11.84
C LEU A 279 1.01 12.59 -11.34
N ALA A 280 0.13 13.27 -12.08
CA ALA A 280 -0.37 14.59 -11.71
C ALA A 280 -1.18 14.60 -10.40
N GLY A 281 -1.95 13.55 -10.14
CA GLY A 281 -2.65 13.40 -8.87
C GLY A 281 -1.69 13.22 -7.69
N ALA A 282 -0.66 12.41 -7.89
CA ALA A 282 0.38 12.20 -6.89
C ALA A 282 1.20 13.47 -6.63
N HIS A 283 1.55 14.21 -7.69
CA HIS A 283 2.22 15.50 -7.57
C HIS A 283 1.39 16.54 -6.81
N ALA A 284 0.09 16.61 -7.05
CA ALA A 284 -0.78 17.50 -6.29
C ALA A 284 -0.75 17.20 -4.78
N MET A 285 -0.64 15.92 -4.40
CA MET A 285 -0.45 15.53 -3.00
C MET A 285 0.95 15.89 -2.48
N ASP A 286 2.00 15.85 -3.32
CA ASP A 286 3.35 16.35 -2.96
C ASP A 286 3.32 17.83 -2.64
N GLU A 287 2.64 18.63 -3.46
CA GLU A 287 2.47 20.07 -3.24
C GLU A 287 1.68 20.34 -1.93
N HIS A 288 0.62 19.57 -1.67
CA HIS A 288 -0.11 19.66 -0.40
C HIS A 288 0.80 19.31 0.79
N PHE A 289 1.55 18.22 0.68
CA PHE A 289 2.49 17.81 1.74
C PHE A 289 3.57 18.88 1.98
N ALA A 290 4.11 19.49 0.92
CA ALA A 290 5.12 20.53 1.00
C ALA A 290 4.59 21.83 1.62
N ALA A 291 3.40 22.28 1.25
CA ALA A 291 2.93 23.63 1.51
C ALA A 291 1.92 23.73 2.66
N ALA A 292 1.13 22.69 2.95
CA ALA A 292 0.09 22.78 3.96
C ALA A 292 0.71 22.87 5.37
N PRO A 293 0.17 23.75 6.25
CA PRO A 293 0.57 23.77 7.65
C PRO A 293 0.33 22.40 8.30
N LEU A 294 1.16 21.98 9.25
CA LEU A 294 1.09 20.66 9.89
C LEU A 294 -0.34 20.32 10.38
N ALA A 295 -1.05 21.30 10.93
CA ALA A 295 -2.42 21.13 11.44
C ALA A 295 -3.50 20.94 10.32
N ARG A 296 -3.12 21.06 9.06
CA ARG A 296 -4.00 20.88 7.89
C ARG A 296 -3.42 19.88 6.88
N ASN A 297 -2.23 19.38 7.15
CA ASN A 297 -1.50 18.45 6.29
C ASN A 297 -2.00 17.03 6.55
N VAL A 298 -2.85 16.52 5.66
CA VAL A 298 -3.55 15.23 5.88
C VAL A 298 -2.57 14.06 6.07
N PRO A 299 -1.51 13.88 5.26
CA PRO A 299 -0.48 12.87 5.52
C PRO A 299 0.12 12.96 6.93
N VAL A 300 0.43 14.17 7.41
CA VAL A 300 0.97 14.41 8.75
C VAL A 300 -0.04 14.04 9.83
N LEU A 301 -1.29 14.48 9.71
CA LEU A 301 -2.33 14.19 10.69
C LEU A 301 -2.58 12.69 10.83
N LEU A 302 -2.63 11.95 9.72
CA LEU A 302 -2.77 10.50 9.73
C LEU A 302 -1.57 9.81 10.40
N ALA A 303 -0.34 10.26 10.11
CA ALA A 303 0.87 9.74 10.75
C ALA A 303 0.89 9.99 12.26
N LEU A 304 0.43 11.16 12.70
CA LEU A 304 0.33 11.50 14.13
C LEU A 304 -0.69 10.61 14.85
N ILE A 305 -1.81 10.27 14.21
CA ILE A 305 -2.80 9.33 14.75
C ILE A 305 -2.19 7.93 14.86
N ASP A 306 -1.39 7.47 13.88
CA ASP A 306 -0.71 6.17 13.96
C ASP A 306 0.29 6.12 15.11
N VAL A 307 1.11 7.17 15.27
CA VAL A 307 2.04 7.30 16.41
C VAL A 307 1.27 7.31 17.73
N TRP A 308 0.14 8.02 17.80
CA TRP A 308 -0.74 8.04 18.97
C TRP A 308 -1.24 6.65 19.32
N TYR A 309 -1.74 5.91 18.36
CA TYR A 309 -2.24 4.57 18.58
C TYR A 309 -1.14 3.56 18.89
N ARG A 310 -0.04 3.62 18.14
CA ARG A 310 1.06 2.67 18.30
C ARG A 310 1.80 2.84 19.61
N ASN A 311 2.07 4.08 20.03
CA ASN A 311 3.00 4.38 21.10
C ASN A 311 2.34 4.73 22.43
N PHE A 312 1.07 5.13 22.43
CA PHE A 312 0.35 5.49 23.66
C PHE A 312 -0.80 4.52 23.93
N HIS A 313 -1.64 4.22 22.95
CA HIS A 313 -2.69 3.20 23.12
C HIS A 313 -2.16 1.76 23.05
N GLY A 314 -0.97 1.51 22.51
CA GLY A 314 -0.38 0.18 22.36
C GLY A 314 -1.02 -0.69 21.28
N PHE A 315 -1.76 -0.10 20.35
CA PHE A 315 -2.39 -0.86 19.27
C PHE A 315 -1.32 -1.38 18.31
N THR A 316 -1.35 -2.67 18.00
CA THR A 316 -0.30 -3.36 17.25
C THR A 316 -0.63 -3.58 15.80
N SER A 317 -1.88 -3.33 15.39
CA SER A 317 -2.31 -3.50 14.00
C SER A 317 -3.32 -2.44 13.58
N ARG A 318 -3.44 -2.24 12.27
CA ARG A 318 -4.42 -1.38 11.62
C ARG A 318 -5.03 -2.13 10.44
N SER A 319 -6.37 -2.12 10.34
CA SER A 319 -7.10 -2.70 9.22
C SER A 319 -7.43 -1.63 8.18
N VAL A 320 -7.14 -1.89 6.91
CA VAL A 320 -7.52 -1.04 5.77
C VAL A 320 -8.67 -1.72 5.03
N ALA A 321 -9.83 -1.06 5.00
CA ALA A 321 -11.06 -1.61 4.44
C ALA A 321 -11.56 -0.72 3.27
N PRO A 322 -11.05 -0.93 2.04
CA PRO A 322 -11.53 -0.18 0.88
C PRO A 322 -12.90 -0.71 0.45
N TYR A 323 -13.91 0.16 0.46
CA TYR A 323 -15.25 -0.12 -0.04
C TYR A 323 -15.34 0.20 -1.54
N HIS A 324 -14.45 -0.44 -2.29
CA HIS A 324 -14.39 -0.43 -3.75
C HIS A 324 -13.60 -1.64 -4.24
N GLN A 325 -14.21 -2.49 -5.07
CA GLN A 325 -13.60 -3.75 -5.53
C GLN A 325 -12.25 -3.53 -6.26
N GLY A 326 -12.12 -2.44 -7.02
CA GLY A 326 -10.85 -2.09 -7.68
C GLY A 326 -9.69 -1.91 -6.70
N LEU A 327 -9.96 -1.48 -5.46
CA LEU A 327 -8.93 -1.24 -4.44
C LEU A 327 -8.61 -2.47 -3.57
N ARG A 328 -9.14 -3.67 -3.90
CA ARG A 328 -8.92 -4.87 -3.07
C ARG A 328 -7.46 -5.24 -2.85
N ARG A 329 -6.54 -4.86 -3.77
CA ARG A 329 -5.09 -5.08 -3.61
C ARG A 329 -4.37 -3.95 -2.85
N LEU A 330 -5.06 -2.87 -2.52
CA LEU A 330 -4.45 -1.74 -1.80
C LEU A 330 -3.89 -2.16 -0.43
N PRO A 331 -4.58 -2.96 0.42
CA PRO A 331 -4.00 -3.42 1.68
C PRO A 331 -2.67 -4.18 1.49
N ALA A 332 -2.58 -5.06 0.50
CA ALA A 332 -1.35 -5.80 0.21
C ALA A 332 -0.20 -4.89 -0.27
N TYR A 333 -0.50 -3.87 -1.08
CA TYR A 333 0.47 -2.84 -1.46
C TYR A 333 0.97 -2.06 -0.24
N LEU A 334 0.07 -1.66 0.66
CA LEU A 334 0.39 -0.90 1.86
C LEU A 334 1.19 -1.74 2.87
N GLN A 335 1.04 -3.06 2.89
CA GLN A 335 1.89 -3.94 3.70
C GLN A 335 3.37 -3.71 3.37
N GLN A 336 3.74 -3.75 2.10
CA GLN A 336 5.12 -3.49 1.71
C GLN A 336 5.49 -2.03 1.95
N LEU A 337 4.66 -1.08 1.50
CA LEU A 337 4.94 0.34 1.62
C LEU A 337 5.26 0.74 3.07
N GLU A 338 4.48 0.28 4.05
CA GLU A 338 4.60 0.69 5.44
C GLU A 338 5.47 -0.25 6.27
N MET A 339 5.21 -1.56 6.22
CA MET A 339 5.88 -2.51 7.12
C MET A 339 7.36 -2.71 6.74
N GLU A 340 7.69 -2.71 5.45
CA GLU A 340 9.10 -2.78 5.01
C GLU A 340 9.82 -1.46 5.29
N SER A 341 9.14 -0.31 5.17
CA SER A 341 9.71 1.00 5.49
C SER A 341 9.95 1.18 6.98
N ASN A 342 8.95 0.90 7.80
CA ASN A 342 8.90 1.31 9.21
C ASN A 342 8.97 0.15 10.20
N GLY A 343 9.02 -1.09 9.76
CA GLY A 343 9.23 -2.26 10.62
C GLY A 343 10.69 -2.36 11.07
N LYS A 344 11.17 -1.39 11.84
CA LYS A 344 12.57 -1.25 12.26
C LYS A 344 12.68 -1.29 13.78
N GLY A 345 13.75 -1.91 14.29
CA GLY A 345 14.06 -2.02 15.72
C GLY A 345 15.17 -1.11 16.20
N VAL A 346 15.81 -0.35 15.30
CA VAL A 346 16.89 0.59 15.61
C VAL A 346 16.64 1.95 14.97
N ASP A 347 17.18 2.98 15.58
CA ASP A 347 17.16 4.33 15.02
C ASP A 347 18.26 4.53 13.96
N ARG A 348 18.37 5.78 13.47
CA ARG A 348 19.37 6.15 12.45
C ARG A 348 20.82 5.98 12.89
N ASP A 349 21.07 6.00 14.20
CA ASP A 349 22.40 5.83 14.80
C ASP A 349 22.66 4.37 15.22
N GLY A 350 21.75 3.44 14.88
CA GLY A 350 21.85 2.02 15.20
C GLY A 350 21.48 1.69 16.66
N GLN A 351 20.92 2.65 17.41
CA GLN A 351 20.50 2.43 18.79
C GLN A 351 19.15 1.72 18.85
N ALA A 352 19.03 0.71 19.72
CA ALA A 352 17.77 -0.01 19.91
C ALA A 352 16.65 0.93 20.38
N LEU A 353 15.45 0.74 19.82
CA LEU A 353 14.28 1.52 20.19
C LEU A 353 13.58 0.94 21.43
N GLY A 354 13.21 1.81 22.38
CA GLY A 354 12.45 1.46 23.57
C GLY A 354 10.92 1.49 23.37
N PHE A 355 10.43 1.60 22.12
CA PHE A 355 9.01 1.71 21.77
C PHE A 355 8.71 0.99 20.45
N GLY A 356 7.43 0.74 20.19
CA GLY A 356 6.99 0.07 18.96
C GLY A 356 7.00 1.01 17.76
N THR A 357 7.39 0.49 16.61
CA THR A 357 7.31 1.13 15.29
C THR A 357 6.13 0.57 14.50
N SER A 358 6.18 0.52 13.20
CA SER A 358 5.09 0.13 12.30
C SER A 358 4.08 -0.86 12.91
N PRO A 359 2.77 -0.58 12.88
CA PRO A 359 1.76 -1.59 13.16
C PRO A 359 1.75 -2.64 12.04
N VAL A 360 1.15 -3.79 12.30
CA VAL A 360 0.80 -4.74 11.23
C VAL A 360 -0.33 -4.12 10.42
N VAL A 361 -0.11 -3.95 9.12
CA VAL A 361 -1.12 -3.46 8.16
C VAL A 361 -1.75 -4.66 7.48
N TRP A 362 -3.08 -4.73 7.48
CA TRP A 362 -3.85 -5.79 6.85
C TRP A 362 -5.24 -5.30 6.49
N GLY A 363 -5.99 -6.08 5.73
CA GLY A 363 -7.35 -5.71 5.38
C GLY A 363 -7.87 -6.43 4.16
N GLU A 364 -9.13 -6.18 3.85
CA GLU A 364 -9.85 -6.73 2.70
C GLU A 364 -10.90 -5.73 2.25
N ALA A 365 -11.30 -5.82 0.97
CA ALA A 365 -12.35 -4.98 0.44
C ALA A 365 -13.68 -5.23 1.16
N GLY A 366 -14.41 -4.16 1.50
CA GLY A 366 -15.82 -4.25 1.86
C GLY A 366 -16.63 -4.55 0.59
N THR A 367 -17.68 -5.38 0.70
CA THR A 367 -18.27 -5.99 1.91
C THR A 367 -17.64 -7.33 2.31
N ASN A 368 -16.72 -7.89 1.53
CA ASN A 368 -16.12 -9.21 1.78
C ASN A 368 -15.48 -9.29 3.18
N GLY A 369 -14.69 -8.28 3.57
CA GLY A 369 -14.08 -8.21 4.89
C GLY A 369 -15.07 -8.31 6.04
N GLN A 370 -16.31 -7.77 5.88
CA GLN A 370 -17.35 -7.87 6.89
C GLN A 370 -17.71 -9.33 7.22
N HIS A 371 -17.69 -10.20 6.20
CA HIS A 371 -17.99 -11.60 6.34
C HIS A 371 -16.78 -12.48 6.69
N ALA A 372 -15.59 -11.87 6.81
CA ALA A 372 -14.35 -12.58 7.12
C ALA A 372 -13.87 -12.34 8.56
N TYR A 373 -13.76 -11.08 9.00
CA TYR A 373 -13.11 -10.75 10.27
C TYR A 373 -13.74 -9.61 11.07
N PHE A 374 -14.82 -8.98 10.63
CA PHE A 374 -15.44 -7.88 11.38
C PHE A 374 -16.03 -8.33 12.72
N GLN A 375 -16.33 -9.63 12.89
CA GLN A 375 -16.66 -10.19 14.21
C GLN A 375 -15.59 -9.83 15.24
N MET A 376 -14.30 -9.99 14.90
CA MET A 376 -13.18 -9.64 15.77
C MET A 376 -13.09 -8.12 15.98
N LEU A 377 -13.29 -7.33 14.92
CA LEU A 377 -13.24 -5.86 15.02
C LEU A 377 -14.31 -5.33 15.97
N HIS A 378 -15.51 -5.93 16.00
CA HIS A 378 -16.61 -5.49 16.84
C HIS A 378 -16.55 -6.02 18.28
N GLN A 379 -16.23 -7.30 18.47
CA GLN A 379 -16.34 -7.99 19.76
C GLN A 379 -15.02 -8.59 20.28
N GLY A 380 -13.94 -8.55 19.48
CA GLY A 380 -12.63 -9.04 19.92
C GLY A 380 -12.07 -8.21 21.10
N THR A 381 -11.12 -8.79 21.82
CA THR A 381 -10.46 -8.15 22.97
C THR A 381 -9.52 -7.02 22.56
N ASP A 382 -8.91 -7.14 21.36
CA ASP A 382 -8.02 -6.10 20.83
C ASP A 382 -8.82 -4.96 20.19
N VAL A 383 -8.34 -3.73 20.39
CA VAL A 383 -8.82 -2.57 19.66
C VAL A 383 -7.96 -2.37 18.41
N ILE A 384 -8.59 -2.51 17.25
CA ILE A 384 -7.92 -2.36 15.96
C ILE A 384 -8.51 -1.15 15.25
N PRO A 385 -7.74 -0.07 15.03
CA PRO A 385 -8.18 1.05 14.21
C PRO A 385 -8.51 0.58 12.79
N VAL A 386 -9.65 1.03 12.26
CA VAL A 386 -10.08 0.69 10.90
C VAL A 386 -10.02 1.93 10.02
N GLU A 387 -9.39 1.81 8.87
CA GLU A 387 -9.37 2.84 7.85
C GLU A 387 -10.30 2.45 6.71
N PHE A 388 -11.43 3.12 6.62
CA PHE A 388 -12.40 2.97 5.55
C PHE A 388 -12.02 3.86 4.37
N ILE A 389 -12.04 3.30 3.15
CA ILE A 389 -11.87 4.09 1.93
C ILE A 389 -13.14 3.92 1.09
N ALA A 390 -13.86 5.02 0.88
CA ALA A 390 -15.09 5.03 0.11
C ALA A 390 -14.93 5.86 -1.17
N VAL A 391 -15.66 5.49 -2.21
CA VAL A 391 -15.69 6.20 -3.51
C VAL A 391 -17.11 6.65 -3.77
N LYS A 392 -17.34 7.96 -3.89
CA LYS A 392 -18.68 8.56 -3.99
C LYS A 392 -19.40 8.21 -5.28
N ARG A 393 -18.71 8.33 -6.42
CA ARG A 393 -19.29 8.06 -7.74
C ARG A 393 -18.71 6.79 -8.35
N PRO A 394 -19.56 5.82 -8.74
CA PRO A 394 -19.09 4.61 -9.42
C PRO A 394 -18.73 4.93 -10.88
N ASN A 395 -17.89 4.08 -11.47
CA ASN A 395 -17.41 4.20 -12.85
C ASN A 395 -17.56 2.91 -13.67
N HIS A 396 -18.62 2.11 -13.42
CA HIS A 396 -18.84 0.83 -14.12
C HIS A 396 -19.44 0.94 -15.53
N GLY A 397 -19.80 2.14 -16.01
CA GLY A 397 -20.05 2.42 -17.43
C GLY A 397 -21.26 1.74 -18.10
N HIS A 398 -22.16 1.14 -17.34
CA HIS A 398 -23.38 0.52 -17.88
C HIS A 398 -24.58 1.48 -17.81
N GLY A 399 -25.42 1.43 -18.85
CA GLY A 399 -26.71 2.15 -18.91
C GLY A 399 -27.92 1.23 -18.76
N GLY A 400 -29.11 1.82 -18.87
CA GLY A 400 -30.38 1.08 -18.81
C GLY A 400 -30.64 0.41 -17.47
N GLU A 401 -31.36 -0.72 -17.50
CA GLU A 401 -31.72 -1.48 -16.29
C GLU A 401 -30.47 -2.01 -15.54
N VAL A 402 -29.47 -2.52 -16.24
CA VAL A 402 -28.22 -2.98 -15.63
C VAL A 402 -27.52 -1.82 -14.90
N GLY A 403 -27.45 -0.65 -15.51
CA GLY A 403 -26.87 0.54 -14.87
C GLY A 403 -27.60 0.94 -13.59
N ALA A 404 -28.96 0.87 -13.59
CA ALA A 404 -29.76 1.15 -12.40
C ALA A 404 -29.51 0.15 -11.26
N LEU A 405 -29.38 -1.15 -11.56
CA LEU A 405 -29.05 -2.19 -10.58
C LEU A 405 -27.63 -2.03 -10.01
N LEU A 406 -26.65 -1.70 -10.85
CA LEU A 406 -25.28 -1.44 -10.40
C LEU A 406 -25.19 -0.17 -9.52
N LEU A 407 -25.97 0.85 -9.82
CA LEU A 407 -26.06 2.03 -8.98
C LEU A 407 -26.69 1.72 -7.61
N ASP A 408 -27.72 0.87 -7.58
CA ASP A 408 -28.33 0.40 -6.33
C ASP A 408 -27.33 -0.43 -5.49
N GLN A 409 -26.54 -1.32 -6.14
CA GLN A 409 -25.46 -2.04 -5.47
C GLN A 409 -24.42 -1.09 -4.88
N HIS A 410 -24.04 -0.05 -5.61
CA HIS A 410 -23.12 0.96 -5.13
C HIS A 410 -23.67 1.71 -3.90
N ARG A 411 -24.94 2.09 -3.88
CA ARG A 411 -25.60 2.68 -2.72
C ARG A 411 -25.57 1.76 -1.50
N LYS A 412 -25.84 0.46 -1.71
CA LYS A 412 -25.75 -0.57 -0.66
C LYS A 412 -24.31 -0.67 -0.12
N LEU A 413 -23.31 -0.62 -0.99
CA LEU A 413 -21.90 -0.65 -0.61
C LEU A 413 -21.54 0.54 0.29
N LEU A 414 -21.92 1.77 -0.10
CA LEU A 414 -21.68 2.97 0.70
C LEU A 414 -22.44 2.94 2.04
N ALA A 415 -23.69 2.49 2.04
CA ALA A 415 -24.47 2.33 3.26
C ALA A 415 -23.80 1.35 4.23
N ASN A 416 -23.26 0.23 3.74
CA ASN A 416 -22.49 -0.71 4.54
C ASN A 416 -21.22 -0.07 5.11
N CYS A 417 -20.46 0.68 4.32
CA CYS A 417 -19.27 1.38 4.78
C CYS A 417 -19.58 2.30 5.98
N LEU A 418 -20.58 3.16 5.82
CA LEU A 418 -20.99 4.10 6.86
C LEU A 418 -21.55 3.38 8.10
N ALA A 419 -22.36 2.34 7.89
CA ALA A 419 -22.94 1.55 8.99
C ALA A 419 -21.85 0.84 9.81
N GLN A 420 -20.80 0.28 9.18
CA GLN A 420 -19.71 -0.35 9.92
C GLN A 420 -18.91 0.66 10.74
N SER A 421 -18.58 1.80 10.17
CA SER A 421 -17.91 2.89 10.89
C SER A 421 -18.75 3.38 12.08
N GLN A 422 -20.06 3.52 11.89
CA GLN A 422 -20.98 3.92 12.94
C GLN A 422 -21.09 2.85 14.04
N ALA A 423 -21.26 1.58 13.67
CA ALA A 423 -21.40 0.48 14.60
C ALA A 423 -20.14 0.25 15.46
N LEU A 424 -18.94 0.39 14.87
CA LEU A 424 -17.67 0.34 15.60
C LEU A 424 -17.61 1.43 16.69
N MET A 425 -18.06 2.63 16.37
CA MET A 425 -18.11 3.73 17.34
C MET A 425 -19.17 3.51 18.41
N GLN A 426 -20.41 3.26 17.99
CA GLN A 426 -21.56 3.21 18.92
C GLN A 426 -21.55 1.98 19.81
N GLY A 427 -21.28 0.80 19.22
CA GLY A 427 -21.50 -0.46 19.92
C GLY A 427 -22.98 -0.74 20.19
N LYS A 428 -23.24 -1.64 21.13
CA LYS A 428 -24.58 -1.97 21.65
C LYS A 428 -24.43 -2.55 23.06
N SER A 429 -25.08 -1.95 24.04
CA SER A 429 -25.07 -2.44 25.42
C SER A 429 -25.84 -3.75 25.59
N ALA A 430 -25.57 -4.48 26.66
CA ALA A 430 -26.35 -5.67 27.03
C ALA A 430 -27.82 -5.31 27.35
N ALA A 431 -28.08 -4.11 27.88
CA ALA A 431 -29.43 -3.62 28.14
C ALA A 431 -30.23 -3.44 26.83
N GLU A 432 -29.63 -2.84 25.80
CA GLU A 432 -30.25 -2.71 24.47
C GLU A 432 -30.44 -4.09 23.82
N ALA A 433 -29.43 -4.98 23.91
CA ALA A 433 -29.52 -6.33 23.36
C ALA A 433 -30.66 -7.17 23.96
N ARG A 434 -31.02 -6.95 25.23
CA ARG A 434 -32.17 -7.60 25.90
C ARG A 434 -33.53 -7.18 25.33
N THR A 435 -33.66 -5.95 24.85
CA THR A 435 -34.93 -5.46 24.29
C THR A 435 -35.21 -6.01 22.88
N GLU A 436 -34.20 -6.55 22.23
CA GLU A 436 -34.31 -7.12 20.88
C GLU A 436 -34.89 -8.54 20.94
N LYS A 437 -35.76 -8.86 19.97
CA LYS A 437 -36.31 -10.22 19.83
C LYS A 437 -35.18 -11.26 19.74
N ALA A 438 -35.22 -12.23 20.64
CA ALA A 438 -34.26 -13.34 20.62
C ALA A 438 -34.50 -14.24 19.39
N PRO A 439 -33.43 -14.75 18.75
CA PRO A 439 -33.59 -15.79 17.74
C PRO A 439 -34.25 -17.02 18.33
N THR A 440 -35.15 -17.69 17.60
CA THR A 440 -35.86 -18.89 18.06
C THR A 440 -34.90 -20.00 18.49
N ALA A 441 -33.78 -20.15 17.82
CA ALA A 441 -32.74 -21.13 18.16
C ALA A 441 -32.06 -20.87 19.53
N SER A 442 -32.17 -19.66 20.07
CA SER A 442 -31.57 -19.26 21.35
C SER A 442 -32.58 -19.24 22.52
N ALA A 443 -33.79 -19.72 22.32
CA ALA A 443 -34.89 -19.68 23.31
C ALA A 443 -34.58 -20.45 24.62
N SER A 444 -33.60 -21.37 24.60
CA SER A 444 -33.15 -22.13 25.78
C SER A 444 -32.04 -21.46 26.58
N LEU A 445 -31.44 -20.37 26.06
CA LEU A 445 -30.39 -19.64 26.78
C LEU A 445 -30.98 -18.66 27.79
N ASP A 446 -30.27 -18.49 28.89
CA ASP A 446 -30.57 -17.41 29.82
C ASP A 446 -30.54 -16.05 29.09
N PRO A 447 -31.60 -15.23 29.20
CA PRO A 447 -31.68 -13.95 28.49
C PRO A 447 -30.50 -13.00 28.81
N GLU A 448 -29.96 -13.04 30.04
CA GLU A 448 -28.81 -12.20 30.42
C GLU A 448 -27.51 -12.69 29.76
N VAL A 449 -27.33 -14.01 29.70
CA VAL A 449 -26.19 -14.61 28.97
C VAL A 449 -26.27 -14.28 27.47
N LEU A 450 -27.46 -14.44 26.88
CA LEU A 450 -27.68 -14.11 25.47
C LEU A 450 -27.44 -12.61 25.17
N ALA A 451 -27.89 -11.72 26.07
CA ALA A 451 -27.68 -10.28 25.93
C ALA A 451 -26.18 -9.94 25.92
N ARG A 452 -25.37 -10.58 26.77
CA ARG A 452 -23.91 -10.41 26.77
C ARG A 452 -23.26 -10.88 25.46
N HIS A 453 -23.72 -12.00 24.89
CA HIS A 453 -23.23 -12.45 23.57
C HIS A 453 -23.61 -11.50 22.44
N ARG A 454 -24.68 -10.73 22.58
CA ARG A 454 -25.21 -9.80 21.58
C ARG A 454 -24.80 -8.34 21.82
N SER A 455 -23.99 -8.08 22.83
CA SER A 455 -23.45 -6.76 23.14
C SER A 455 -22.15 -6.50 22.38
N PHE A 456 -21.89 -5.22 22.09
CA PHE A 456 -20.72 -4.75 21.35
C PHE A 456 -20.12 -3.58 22.16
N PRO A 457 -18.83 -3.62 22.52
CA PRO A 457 -18.22 -2.58 23.37
C PRO A 457 -18.37 -1.16 22.82
N GLY A 458 -18.33 -1.01 21.49
CA GLY A 458 -18.24 0.30 20.87
C GLY A 458 -16.90 0.98 21.12
N ASN A 459 -16.87 2.30 20.94
CA ASN A 459 -15.67 3.12 21.09
C ASN A 459 -14.45 2.57 20.31
N ARG A 460 -14.70 1.91 19.17
CA ARG A 460 -13.69 1.38 18.26
C ARG A 460 -13.35 2.46 17.23
N PRO A 461 -12.09 2.90 17.16
CA PRO A 461 -11.72 4.04 16.31
C PRO A 461 -11.72 3.68 14.83
N SER A 462 -12.11 4.66 14.02
CA SER A 462 -11.99 4.58 12.57
C SER A 462 -11.67 5.93 11.93
N THR A 463 -10.98 5.86 10.80
CA THR A 463 -10.77 6.97 9.86
C THR A 463 -11.56 6.67 8.59
N THR A 464 -12.13 7.68 7.95
CA THR A 464 -12.75 7.51 6.63
C THR A 464 -12.08 8.41 5.62
N LEU A 465 -11.53 7.82 4.56
CA LEU A 465 -11.05 8.54 3.38
C LEU A 465 -12.10 8.43 2.27
N LEU A 466 -12.53 9.56 1.75
CA LEU A 466 -13.55 9.63 0.70
C LEU A 466 -12.95 10.21 -0.58
N LEU A 467 -13.05 9.46 -1.67
CA LEU A 467 -12.72 9.90 -3.02
C LEU A 467 -14.01 10.27 -3.76
N ASP A 468 -13.99 11.31 -4.56
CA ASP A 468 -15.15 11.69 -5.37
C ASP A 468 -15.43 10.62 -6.46
N ALA A 469 -14.38 10.15 -7.13
CA ALA A 469 -14.41 9.01 -8.05
C ALA A 469 -13.05 8.32 -8.05
N LEU A 470 -13.01 7.02 -8.36
CA LEU A 470 -11.74 6.32 -8.56
C LEU A 470 -11.25 6.57 -10.00
N THR A 471 -10.33 7.50 -10.14
CA THR A 471 -9.69 7.91 -11.39
C THR A 471 -8.18 7.72 -11.30
N PRO A 472 -7.43 7.77 -12.41
CA PRO A 472 -5.97 7.80 -12.35
C PRO A 472 -5.46 8.91 -11.42
N ARG A 473 -6.04 10.11 -11.50
CA ARG A 473 -5.65 11.26 -10.69
C ARG A 473 -5.90 11.02 -9.19
N SER A 474 -7.10 10.59 -8.81
CA SER A 474 -7.44 10.35 -7.40
C SER A 474 -6.66 9.18 -6.80
N LEU A 475 -6.39 8.13 -7.59
CA LEU A 475 -5.55 7.01 -7.13
C LEU A 475 -4.10 7.47 -6.92
N GLY A 476 -3.56 8.30 -7.81
CA GLY A 476 -2.23 8.87 -7.66
C GLY A 476 -2.10 9.68 -6.36
N ALA A 477 -3.07 10.56 -6.09
CA ALA A 477 -3.11 11.34 -4.85
C ALA A 477 -3.22 10.45 -3.60
N LEU A 478 -4.06 9.41 -3.63
CA LEU A 478 -4.22 8.47 -2.52
C LEU A 478 -2.91 7.71 -2.22
N ILE A 479 -2.21 7.22 -3.24
CA ILE A 479 -0.93 6.51 -3.06
C ILE A 479 0.12 7.46 -2.46
N ALA A 480 0.26 8.67 -3.00
CA ALA A 480 1.21 9.66 -2.50
C ALA A 480 0.91 10.08 -1.05
N LEU A 481 -0.37 10.18 -0.68
CA LEU A 481 -0.78 10.40 0.72
C LEU A 481 -0.19 9.34 1.64
N TYR A 482 -0.27 8.06 1.27
CA TYR A 482 0.32 6.97 2.08
C TYR A 482 1.84 7.00 2.10
N GLU A 483 2.50 7.32 0.98
CA GLU A 483 3.96 7.46 0.93
C GLU A 483 4.44 8.54 1.92
N HIS A 484 3.80 9.71 1.92
CA HIS A 484 4.14 10.79 2.85
C HIS A 484 3.81 10.45 4.31
N ARG A 485 2.67 9.79 4.58
CA ARG A 485 2.31 9.30 5.91
C ARG A 485 3.39 8.36 6.46
N VAL A 486 3.85 7.40 5.67
CA VAL A 486 4.91 6.46 6.05
C VAL A 486 6.22 7.19 6.35
N PHE A 487 6.59 8.17 5.51
CA PHE A 487 7.75 9.01 5.75
C PHE A 487 7.65 9.77 7.08
N VAL A 488 6.53 10.42 7.36
CA VAL A 488 6.34 11.21 8.59
C VAL A 488 6.42 10.31 9.83
N MET A 489 5.82 9.13 9.82
CA MET A 489 5.97 8.17 10.92
C MET A 489 7.44 7.80 11.15
N GLY A 490 8.17 7.44 10.09
CA GLY A 490 9.59 7.09 10.19
C GLY A 490 10.45 8.25 10.69
N ALA A 491 10.14 9.47 10.26
CA ALA A 491 10.80 10.69 10.70
C ALA A 491 10.58 10.96 12.20
N LEU A 492 9.36 10.78 12.71
CA LEU A 492 9.04 10.90 14.14
C LEU A 492 9.77 9.85 14.96
N TRP A 493 9.78 8.60 14.53
CA TRP A 493 10.47 7.50 15.21
C TRP A 493 11.99 7.56 15.08
N GLY A 494 12.53 8.44 14.21
CA GLY A 494 13.96 8.58 13.98
C GLY A 494 14.60 7.39 13.27
N ILE A 495 13.84 6.64 12.48
CA ILE A 495 14.28 5.44 11.76
C ILE A 495 14.58 5.72 10.28
N ASN A 496 15.26 4.78 9.60
CA ASN A 496 15.42 4.82 8.14
C ASN A 496 14.27 4.08 7.46
N SER A 497 13.37 4.81 6.82
CA SER A 497 12.22 4.23 6.10
C SER A 497 12.55 3.72 4.68
N PHE A 498 13.80 3.83 4.21
CA PHE A 498 14.13 3.67 2.80
C PHE A 498 15.07 2.50 2.48
N ASP A 499 15.59 1.83 3.50
CA ASP A 499 16.33 0.57 3.38
C ASP A 499 15.44 -0.66 3.72
N GLN A 500 16.00 -1.87 3.56
CA GLN A 500 15.31 -3.13 3.86
C GLN A 500 16.29 -4.26 4.26
N TRP A 501 17.23 -3.98 5.15
CA TRP A 501 18.26 -4.96 5.60
C TRP A 501 17.68 -6.26 6.16
N GLY A 502 16.46 -6.22 6.72
CA GLY A 502 15.78 -7.38 7.30
C GLY A 502 15.51 -8.53 6.34
N VAL A 503 15.49 -8.29 5.02
CA VAL A 503 15.25 -9.35 4.01
C VAL A 503 16.53 -10.00 3.48
N GLU A 504 17.72 -9.47 3.80
CA GLU A 504 18.98 -9.94 3.22
C GLU A 504 19.44 -11.29 3.81
N LEU A 505 19.20 -11.51 5.12
CA LEU A 505 19.59 -12.77 5.77
C LEU A 505 18.87 -13.99 5.16
N GLY A 506 17.57 -13.86 4.89
CA GLY A 506 16.78 -14.92 4.25
C GLY A 506 17.32 -15.31 2.88
N LYS A 507 17.68 -14.33 2.05
CA LYS A 507 18.31 -14.57 0.73
C LYS A 507 19.65 -15.29 0.84
N ALA A 508 20.51 -14.85 1.76
CA ALA A 508 21.81 -15.48 1.99
C ALA A 508 21.67 -16.93 2.46
N LEU A 509 20.68 -17.23 3.29
CA LEU A 509 20.38 -18.59 3.75
C LEU A 509 19.79 -19.45 2.62
N CYS A 510 18.88 -18.90 1.81
CA CYS A 510 18.31 -19.59 0.65
C CYS A 510 19.40 -20.04 -0.32
N ASN A 511 20.33 -19.15 -0.68
CA ASN A 511 21.44 -19.47 -1.58
C ASN A 511 22.36 -20.59 -1.03
N ARG A 512 22.45 -20.75 0.29
CA ARG A 512 23.21 -21.84 0.94
C ARG A 512 22.41 -23.15 1.02
N LEU A 513 21.09 -23.07 1.10
CA LEU A 513 20.21 -24.24 1.20
C LEU A 513 19.89 -24.85 -0.17
N LEU A 514 19.81 -24.04 -1.22
CA LEU A 514 19.44 -24.51 -2.56
C LEU A 514 20.30 -25.70 -3.06
N PRO A 515 21.66 -25.70 -3.01
CA PRO A 515 22.46 -26.87 -3.40
C PRO A 515 22.23 -28.10 -2.51
N ARG A 516 21.75 -27.87 -1.29
CA ARG A 516 21.51 -28.99 -0.33
C ARG A 516 20.20 -29.72 -0.62
N LEU A 517 19.26 -29.10 -1.30
CA LEU A 517 18.08 -29.78 -1.81
C LEU A 517 18.40 -30.80 -2.91
N GLU A 518 19.57 -30.68 -3.56
CA GLU A 518 20.05 -31.66 -4.53
C GLU A 518 20.95 -32.71 -3.87
N SER A 519 21.85 -32.28 -2.98
CA SER A 519 22.89 -33.16 -2.38
C SER A 519 22.46 -33.91 -1.12
N GLY A 520 21.42 -33.43 -0.42
CA GLY A 520 21.02 -33.97 0.88
C GLY A 520 21.97 -33.65 2.04
N ASP A 521 23.00 -32.82 1.83
CA ASP A 521 23.98 -32.48 2.87
C ASP A 521 23.36 -31.62 3.98
N ALA A 522 23.14 -32.22 5.14
CA ALA A 522 22.61 -31.56 6.34
C ALA A 522 23.69 -31.04 7.31
N LYS A 523 24.97 -31.15 6.96
CA LYS A 523 26.05 -30.75 7.87
C LYS A 523 26.00 -29.28 8.25
N GLY A 524 25.99 -29.02 9.57
CA GLY A 524 25.98 -27.66 10.12
C GLY A 524 24.62 -26.93 10.04
N LEU A 525 23.55 -27.63 9.68
CA LEU A 525 22.18 -27.14 9.84
C LEU A 525 21.68 -27.39 11.27
N ASP A 526 20.73 -26.58 11.73
CA ASP A 526 20.00 -26.89 12.94
C ASP A 526 19.14 -28.16 12.75
N ALA A 527 18.72 -28.77 13.86
CA ALA A 527 18.00 -30.05 13.81
C ALA A 527 16.66 -29.99 13.07
N SER A 528 15.96 -28.85 13.12
CA SER A 528 14.69 -28.67 12.41
C SER A 528 14.90 -28.59 10.91
N THR A 529 15.82 -27.73 10.46
CA THR A 529 16.14 -27.56 9.04
C THR A 529 16.68 -28.85 8.44
N ALA A 530 17.59 -29.55 9.15
CA ALA A 530 18.13 -30.87 8.73
C ALA A 530 17.01 -31.93 8.62
N GLY A 531 16.13 -32.01 9.60
CA GLY A 531 15.01 -32.94 9.61
C GLY A 531 14.00 -32.68 8.48
N LEU A 532 13.71 -31.41 8.18
CA LEU A 532 12.84 -31.02 7.08
C LEU A 532 13.48 -31.32 5.71
N LEU A 533 14.79 -31.04 5.56
CA LEU A 533 15.53 -31.36 4.35
C LEU A 533 15.46 -32.87 4.05
N ALA A 534 15.68 -33.71 5.06
CA ALA A 534 15.60 -35.18 4.91
C ALA A 534 14.19 -35.63 4.47
N ARG A 535 13.14 -35.01 4.97
CA ARG A 535 11.75 -35.35 4.57
C ARG A 535 11.38 -34.85 3.17
N LEU A 536 11.95 -33.73 2.72
CA LEU A 536 11.74 -33.22 1.36
C LEU A 536 12.41 -34.09 0.30
N LEU A 537 13.46 -34.84 0.67
CA LEU A 537 14.22 -35.70 -0.23
C LEU A 537 13.81 -37.19 -0.15
N ALA A 538 13.01 -37.58 0.83
CA ALA A 538 12.45 -38.92 0.98
C ALA A 538 11.22 -39.10 0.06
#